data_a1d8188b32bd303362fc406f1c43d6dc
#
_entry.id   a1d8188b32bd303362fc406f1c43d6dc
#
_cell.length_a   1.000
_cell.length_b   1.000
_cell.length_c   1.000
_cell.angle_alpha   90.00
_cell.angle_beta   90.00
_cell.angle_gamma   90.00
#
_symmetry.space_group_name_H-M   'P 1'
#
loop_
_entity.id
_entity.type
_entity.pdbx_description
1 polymer ?
#
loop_
_entity_poly.entity_id
_entity_poly.type
_entity_poly.pdbx_seq_one_letter_code
_entity_poly.pdbx_strand_id
1 'polypeptide(L)'
;MRAKYNDKVTYPLVINGQQLPYRYSLESCADLTVRATASKRGYSHGSTITGDGYIDGKKIKLGFLISGTNQADYDAKLNELLRLFYQQDYKLSVGNGYYNVSCMSASKAKWVKGYQGLRADVDITLLLADPFRYADDEKQASADVGGESTTINIVNAGSADVPLIVELIPTKTMADVTINHTDTGRVMRVADTLLTAPAVLTIDTKAGTVRRDANNAINAFSGQFLIAKPGPNTYDIKGSAGKVVIRWRDRWLA
;
A
#
# COMPACT_ATOMS: atom_id res chain seq x y z
N MET A 1 -15.65 -31.28 -2.09
CA MET A 1 -15.32 -31.23 -3.53
C MET A 1 -14.85 -29.81 -3.80
N ARG A 2 -13.52 -29.57 -3.97
CA ARG A 2 -13.01 -28.23 -4.27
C ARG A 2 -13.58 -27.78 -5.60
N ALA A 3 -13.99 -26.52 -5.67
CA ALA A 3 -14.42 -25.91 -6.92
C ALA A 3 -13.39 -26.19 -8.00
N LYS A 4 -13.84 -26.69 -9.14
CA LYS A 4 -12.97 -26.89 -10.31
C LYS A 4 -12.26 -25.56 -10.59
N TYR A 5 -10.93 -25.60 -10.76
CA TYR A 5 -10.18 -24.46 -11.23
C TYR A 5 -10.94 -23.87 -12.41
N ASN A 6 -11.43 -22.66 -12.23
CA ASN A 6 -12.21 -21.99 -13.26
C ASN A 6 -11.25 -21.67 -14.41
N ASP A 7 -11.46 -22.26 -15.58
CA ASP A 7 -10.65 -21.99 -16.77
C ASP A 7 -10.71 -20.52 -17.23
N LYS A 8 -11.61 -19.75 -16.61
CA LYS A 8 -11.75 -18.31 -16.80
C LYS A 8 -11.07 -17.54 -15.66
N VAL A 9 -9.78 -17.79 -15.42
CA VAL A 9 -8.98 -16.87 -14.60
C VAL A 9 -8.89 -15.56 -15.37
N THR A 10 -9.68 -14.61 -14.98
CA THR A 10 -9.81 -13.31 -15.66
C THR A 10 -8.58 -12.41 -15.43
N TYR A 11 -7.75 -12.74 -14.42
CA TYR A 11 -6.61 -11.92 -14.04
C TYR A 11 -5.35 -12.78 -13.88
N PRO A 12 -4.27 -12.45 -14.60
CA PRO A 12 -2.99 -13.10 -14.38
C PRO A 12 -2.44 -12.74 -13.00
N LEU A 13 -1.79 -13.69 -12.36
CA LEU A 13 -1.01 -13.43 -11.15
C LEU A 13 0.36 -12.91 -11.58
N VAL A 14 0.73 -11.72 -11.10
CA VAL A 14 1.99 -11.06 -11.48
C VAL A 14 2.79 -10.77 -10.21
N ILE A 15 4.05 -11.21 -10.17
CA ILE A 15 5.01 -10.91 -9.11
C ILE A 15 6.10 -10.01 -9.67
N ASN A 16 6.28 -8.82 -9.09
CA ASN A 16 7.28 -7.83 -9.52
C ASN A 16 7.27 -7.56 -11.05
N GLY A 17 6.08 -7.53 -11.67
CA GLY A 17 5.91 -7.32 -13.11
C GLY A 17 6.07 -8.59 -13.97
N GLN A 18 6.40 -9.73 -13.38
CA GLN A 18 6.52 -11.00 -14.11
C GLN A 18 5.26 -11.86 -13.91
N GLN A 19 4.58 -12.19 -14.99
CA GLN A 19 3.41 -13.06 -14.97
C GLN A 19 3.80 -14.51 -14.67
N LEU A 20 3.07 -15.14 -13.73
CA LEU A 20 3.29 -16.54 -13.40
C LEU A 20 2.61 -17.46 -14.42
N PRO A 21 3.29 -18.54 -14.86
CA PRO A 21 2.75 -19.52 -15.81
C PRO A 21 1.76 -20.51 -15.16
N TYR A 22 1.54 -20.40 -13.84
CA TYR A 22 0.73 -21.37 -13.09
C TYR A 22 -0.72 -20.92 -12.99
N ARG A 23 -1.64 -21.86 -13.07
CA ARG A 23 -3.04 -21.66 -12.71
C ARG A 23 -3.16 -21.63 -11.18
N TYR A 24 -3.90 -20.68 -10.66
CA TYR A 24 -4.16 -20.55 -9.24
C TYR A 24 -5.65 -20.37 -8.96
N SER A 25 -6.06 -20.71 -7.75
CA SER A 25 -7.33 -20.28 -7.18
C SER A 25 -7.08 -19.31 -6.05
N LEU A 26 -7.78 -18.19 -6.04
CA LEU A 26 -7.83 -17.31 -4.88
C LEU A 26 -8.79 -17.94 -3.87
N GLU A 27 -8.27 -18.62 -2.84
CA GLU A 27 -9.08 -19.37 -1.90
C GLU A 27 -9.68 -18.48 -0.81
N SER A 28 -8.94 -17.50 -0.35
CA SER A 28 -9.44 -16.50 0.59
C SER A 28 -8.58 -15.24 0.58
N CYS A 29 -9.25 -14.08 0.65
CA CYS A 29 -8.69 -12.89 1.23
C CYS A 29 -9.16 -12.86 2.69
N ALA A 30 -8.25 -12.65 3.64
CA ALA A 30 -8.66 -12.52 5.03
C ALA A 30 -9.60 -11.32 5.19
N ASP A 31 -10.55 -11.45 6.09
CA ASP A 31 -11.46 -10.37 6.43
C ASP A 31 -10.67 -9.16 6.94
N LEU A 32 -11.24 -7.99 6.70
CA LEU A 32 -10.71 -6.74 7.19
C LEU A 32 -10.92 -6.69 8.70
N THR A 33 -9.85 -6.75 9.47
CA THR A 33 -9.91 -6.74 10.92
C THR A 33 -9.41 -5.40 11.46
N VAL A 34 -10.29 -4.69 12.15
CA VAL A 34 -9.93 -3.47 12.90
C VAL A 34 -9.38 -3.89 14.27
N ARG A 35 -8.29 -3.27 14.69
CA ARG A 35 -7.69 -3.48 16.02
C ARG A 35 -8.61 -2.93 17.09
N ALA A 36 -9.49 -3.77 17.59
CA ALA A 36 -10.44 -3.41 18.63
C ALA A 36 -10.72 -4.60 19.54
N THR A 37 -10.82 -4.35 20.83
CA THR A 37 -11.20 -5.34 21.83
C THR A 37 -12.51 -4.91 22.47
N ALA A 38 -13.48 -5.82 22.52
CA ALA A 38 -14.74 -5.61 23.19
C ALA A 38 -14.71 -6.21 24.59
N SER A 39 -14.85 -5.38 25.60
CA SER A 39 -14.94 -5.80 27.02
C SER A 39 -16.38 -5.63 27.52
N LYS A 40 -16.90 -6.65 28.23
CA LYS A 40 -18.24 -6.57 28.81
C LYS A 40 -18.31 -5.46 29.87
N ARG A 41 -19.37 -4.68 29.86
CA ARG A 41 -19.65 -3.71 30.93
C ARG A 41 -20.15 -4.46 32.16
N GLY A 42 -19.56 -4.17 33.35
CA GLY A 42 -20.13 -4.64 34.62
C GLY A 42 -21.44 -3.94 34.90
N TYR A 43 -22.43 -4.73 35.35
CA TYR A 43 -23.74 -4.25 35.79
C TYR A 43 -24.55 -3.42 34.76
N SER A 44 -24.21 -3.48 33.46
CA SER A 44 -24.98 -2.84 32.39
C SER A 44 -24.94 -3.64 31.08
N HIS A 45 -25.95 -3.39 30.23
CA HIS A 45 -25.98 -4.00 28.90
C HIS A 45 -24.90 -3.42 27.98
N GLY A 46 -24.39 -4.28 27.10
CA GLY A 46 -23.44 -3.89 26.06
C GLY A 46 -21.95 -4.11 26.42
N SER A 47 -21.09 -3.62 25.58
CA SER A 47 -19.63 -3.72 25.70
C SER A 47 -18.96 -2.37 25.54
N THR A 48 -17.80 -2.21 26.15
CA THR A 48 -16.90 -1.10 25.86
C THR A 48 -15.90 -1.59 24.81
N ILE A 49 -15.73 -0.81 23.75
CA ILE A 49 -14.76 -1.10 22.68
C ILE A 49 -13.53 -0.23 22.92
N THR A 50 -12.37 -0.88 23.02
CA THR A 50 -11.05 -0.24 23.13
C THR A 50 -10.19 -0.68 21.97
N GLY A 51 -9.47 0.24 21.37
CA GLY A 51 -8.58 -0.02 20.23
C GLY A 51 -8.09 1.28 19.61
N ASP A 52 -7.12 1.18 18.71
CA ASP A 52 -6.56 2.33 18.01
C ASP A 52 -7.29 2.65 16.68
N GLY A 53 -8.25 1.80 16.29
CA GLY A 53 -9.04 1.96 15.06
C GLY A 53 -8.25 1.65 13.78
N TYR A 54 -7.00 1.22 13.88
CA TYR A 54 -6.20 0.81 12.72
C TYR A 54 -6.55 -0.61 12.27
N ILE A 55 -6.20 -0.91 11.04
CA ILE A 55 -6.46 -2.20 10.42
C ILE A 55 -5.24 -3.09 10.61
N ASP A 56 -5.47 -4.34 10.99
CA ASP A 56 -4.42 -5.35 11.08
C ASP A 56 -3.88 -5.78 9.71
N GLY A 57 -2.69 -6.37 9.72
CA GLY A 57 -2.14 -7.04 8.57
C GLY A 57 -3.09 -8.11 8.03
N LYS A 58 -3.06 -8.31 6.72
CA LYS A 58 -3.99 -9.18 5.98
C LYS A 58 -3.28 -10.42 5.48
N LYS A 59 -4.03 -11.51 5.28
CA LYS A 59 -3.52 -12.74 4.66
C LYS A 59 -4.28 -13.02 3.37
N ILE A 60 -3.54 -13.39 2.33
CA ILE A 60 -4.10 -13.89 1.07
C ILE A 60 -3.70 -15.34 0.93
N LYS A 61 -4.66 -16.22 0.67
CA LYS A 61 -4.41 -17.64 0.45
C LYS A 61 -4.62 -17.97 -1.02
N LEU A 62 -3.58 -18.48 -1.65
CA LEU A 62 -3.57 -18.94 -3.03
C LEU A 62 -3.45 -20.45 -3.05
N GLY A 63 -4.30 -21.13 -3.82
CA GLY A 63 -4.20 -22.56 -4.08
C GLY A 63 -3.65 -22.83 -5.47
N PHE A 64 -2.68 -23.71 -5.57
CA PHE A 64 -2.06 -24.12 -6.82
C PHE A 64 -2.23 -25.63 -7.02
N LEU A 65 -2.51 -26.01 -8.26
CA LEU A 65 -2.46 -27.40 -8.67
C LEU A 65 -1.18 -27.63 -9.48
N ILE A 66 -0.28 -28.44 -8.92
CA ILE A 66 0.97 -28.78 -9.58
C ILE A 66 0.86 -30.21 -10.13
N SER A 67 1.24 -30.40 -11.37
CA SER A 67 1.31 -31.72 -12.01
C SER A 67 2.59 -31.86 -12.81
N GLY A 68 3.28 -32.98 -12.57
CA GLY A 68 4.47 -33.40 -13.28
C GLY A 68 4.20 -34.62 -14.17
N THR A 69 5.05 -34.84 -15.17
CA THR A 69 5.08 -36.04 -16.01
C THR A 69 5.75 -37.20 -15.29
N ASN A 70 6.63 -36.91 -14.35
CA ASN A 70 7.29 -37.82 -13.43
C ASN A 70 7.61 -37.10 -12.12
N GLN A 71 8.14 -37.83 -11.12
CA GLN A 71 8.47 -37.27 -9.80
C GLN A 71 9.47 -36.11 -9.90
N ALA A 72 10.51 -36.24 -10.70
CA ALA A 72 11.54 -35.19 -10.84
C ALA A 72 10.98 -33.91 -11.46
N ASP A 73 10.09 -34.01 -12.47
CA ASP A 73 9.40 -32.88 -13.07
C ASP A 73 8.44 -32.20 -12.07
N TYR A 74 7.72 -33.00 -11.27
CA TYR A 74 6.89 -32.49 -10.20
C TYR A 74 7.71 -31.70 -9.17
N ASP A 75 8.80 -32.29 -8.68
CA ASP A 75 9.66 -31.65 -7.68
C ASP A 75 10.30 -30.37 -8.21
N ALA A 76 10.71 -30.36 -9.48
CA ALA A 76 11.26 -29.17 -10.12
C ALA A 76 10.21 -28.02 -10.17
N LYS A 77 8.99 -28.32 -10.60
CA LYS A 77 7.89 -27.36 -10.67
C LYS A 77 7.46 -26.85 -9.29
N LEU A 78 7.42 -27.72 -8.28
CA LEU A 78 7.12 -27.32 -6.91
C LEU A 78 8.20 -26.37 -6.38
N ASN A 79 9.47 -26.71 -6.57
CA ASN A 79 10.58 -25.88 -6.10
C ASN A 79 10.62 -24.53 -6.84
N GLU A 80 10.33 -24.50 -8.13
CA GLU A 80 10.21 -23.26 -8.91
C GLU A 80 9.08 -22.37 -8.37
N LEU A 81 7.87 -22.93 -8.14
CA LEU A 81 6.76 -22.19 -7.55
C LEU A 81 7.12 -21.62 -6.18
N LEU A 82 7.68 -22.45 -5.30
CA LEU A 82 8.06 -21.99 -3.96
C LEU A 82 9.13 -20.89 -4.02
N ARG A 83 10.10 -21.00 -4.91
CA ARG A 83 11.16 -19.99 -5.10
C ARG A 83 10.60 -18.65 -5.54
N LEU A 84 9.56 -18.61 -6.39
CA LEU A 84 8.92 -17.38 -6.84
C LEU A 84 8.27 -16.61 -5.68
N PHE A 85 7.72 -17.33 -4.70
CA PHE A 85 7.10 -16.72 -3.52
C PHE A 85 8.05 -16.57 -2.32
N TYR A 86 9.20 -17.24 -2.34
CA TYR A 86 10.21 -17.16 -1.28
C TYR A 86 11.05 -15.88 -1.44
N GLN A 87 10.36 -14.75 -1.34
CA GLN A 87 10.93 -13.41 -1.39
C GLN A 87 10.34 -12.62 -0.22
N GLN A 88 11.01 -11.53 0.15
CA GLN A 88 10.49 -10.56 1.10
C GLN A 88 10.19 -9.26 0.37
N ASP A 89 9.16 -8.56 0.82
CA ASP A 89 8.80 -7.22 0.37
C ASP A 89 8.68 -7.07 -1.15
N TYR A 90 7.81 -7.87 -1.74
CA TYR A 90 7.54 -7.82 -3.18
C TYR A 90 6.10 -7.39 -3.51
N LYS A 91 5.90 -6.94 -4.75
CA LYS A 91 4.59 -6.57 -5.28
C LYS A 91 3.89 -7.77 -5.90
N LEU A 92 2.65 -8.01 -5.47
CA LEU A 92 1.77 -9.02 -6.02
C LEU A 92 0.57 -8.33 -6.66
N SER A 93 0.43 -8.44 -7.98
CA SER A 93 -0.75 -7.94 -8.69
C SER A 93 -1.74 -9.09 -8.93
N VAL A 94 -2.99 -8.84 -8.52
CA VAL A 94 -4.14 -9.72 -8.75
C VAL A 94 -5.27 -8.82 -9.24
N GLY A 95 -5.54 -8.83 -10.53
CA GLY A 95 -6.48 -7.90 -11.15
C GLY A 95 -5.90 -6.48 -11.26
N ASN A 96 -6.71 -5.48 -10.94
CA ASN A 96 -6.29 -4.07 -11.02
C ASN A 96 -5.56 -3.67 -9.73
N GLY A 97 -4.31 -3.26 -9.87
CA GLY A 97 -3.47 -2.83 -8.75
C GLY A 97 -2.68 -3.97 -8.10
N TYR A 98 -1.96 -3.63 -7.04
CA TYR A 98 -1.04 -4.56 -6.38
C TYR A 98 -1.14 -4.50 -4.86
N TYR A 99 -0.68 -5.57 -4.23
CA TYR A 99 -0.44 -5.68 -2.79
C TYR A 99 1.06 -5.74 -2.51
N ASN A 100 1.49 -5.16 -1.39
CA ASN A 100 2.84 -5.36 -0.87
C ASN A 100 2.84 -6.60 0.02
N VAL A 101 3.53 -7.64 -0.43
CA VAL A 101 3.66 -8.91 0.30
C VAL A 101 4.93 -8.88 1.13
N SER A 102 4.82 -9.08 2.42
CA SER A 102 5.98 -9.08 3.33
C SER A 102 6.67 -10.44 3.40
N CYS A 103 5.90 -11.51 3.45
CA CYS A 103 6.45 -12.86 3.44
C CYS A 103 5.38 -13.89 3.10
N MET A 104 5.79 -15.15 2.96
CA MET A 104 4.90 -16.27 2.69
C MET A 104 5.02 -17.40 3.72
N SER A 105 3.98 -18.23 3.79
CA SER A 105 4.05 -19.59 4.30
C SER A 105 3.42 -20.56 3.30
N ALA A 106 4.01 -21.73 3.12
CA ALA A 106 3.47 -22.77 2.25
C ALA A 106 2.92 -23.93 3.07
N SER A 107 1.78 -24.48 2.64
CA SER A 107 1.27 -25.72 3.23
C SER A 107 1.98 -26.93 2.63
N LYS A 108 1.89 -28.05 3.33
CA LYS A 108 2.30 -29.33 2.74
C LYS A 108 1.46 -29.63 1.49
N ALA A 109 2.13 -30.15 0.47
CA ALA A 109 1.45 -30.64 -0.71
C ALA A 109 0.41 -31.75 -0.35
N LYS A 110 -0.81 -31.60 -0.84
CA LYS A 110 -1.89 -32.58 -0.68
C LYS A 110 -2.00 -33.37 -1.97
N TRP A 111 -1.55 -34.59 -1.95
CA TRP A 111 -1.60 -35.48 -3.12
C TRP A 111 -3.02 -35.70 -3.62
N VAL A 112 -3.19 -35.61 -4.92
CA VAL A 112 -4.43 -36.04 -5.58
C VAL A 112 -4.48 -37.57 -5.53
N LYS A 113 -5.62 -38.13 -5.10
CA LYS A 113 -5.79 -39.58 -4.99
C LYS A 113 -5.48 -40.27 -6.33
N GLY A 114 -4.59 -41.27 -6.28
CA GLY A 114 -4.13 -42.02 -7.47
C GLY A 114 -2.99 -41.37 -8.24
N TYR A 115 -2.53 -40.16 -7.84
CA TYR A 115 -1.45 -39.43 -8.52
C TYR A 115 -0.33 -39.03 -7.52
N GLN A 116 -0.02 -39.92 -6.58
CA GLN A 116 1.05 -39.66 -5.62
C GLN A 116 2.37 -39.48 -6.34
N GLY A 117 3.11 -38.41 -5.98
CA GLY A 117 4.38 -38.05 -6.61
C GLY A 117 4.25 -37.35 -7.98
N LEU A 118 3.05 -37.24 -8.53
CA LEU A 118 2.83 -36.63 -9.85
C LEU A 118 1.91 -35.41 -9.80
N ARG A 119 0.96 -35.36 -8.85
CA ARG A 119 -0.02 -34.30 -8.80
C ARG A 119 -0.45 -33.97 -7.37
N ALA A 120 -0.35 -32.70 -7.00
CA ALA A 120 -0.77 -32.25 -5.68
C ALA A 120 -1.33 -30.82 -5.69
N ASP A 121 -2.21 -30.56 -4.72
CA ASP A 121 -2.64 -29.22 -4.36
C ASP A 121 -1.67 -28.62 -3.34
N VAL A 122 -1.23 -27.40 -3.58
CA VAL A 122 -0.35 -26.63 -2.69
C VAL A 122 -0.99 -25.30 -2.37
N ASP A 123 -1.17 -25.03 -1.08
CA ASP A 123 -1.67 -23.75 -0.62
C ASP A 123 -0.49 -22.84 -0.21
N ILE A 124 -0.46 -21.61 -0.72
CA ILE A 124 0.48 -20.58 -0.33
C ILE A 124 -0.29 -19.48 0.37
N THR A 125 0.10 -19.15 1.60
CA THR A 125 -0.47 -18.04 2.35
C THR A 125 0.51 -16.90 2.36
N LEU A 126 0.08 -15.74 1.88
CA LEU A 126 0.87 -14.52 1.81
C LEU A 126 0.47 -13.60 2.95
N LEU A 127 1.45 -13.05 3.65
CA LEU A 127 1.26 -12.08 4.72
C LEU A 127 1.48 -10.68 4.17
N LEU A 128 0.48 -9.83 4.32
CA LEU A 128 0.48 -8.42 3.97
C LEU A 128 0.55 -7.61 5.26
N ALA A 129 1.72 -7.09 5.60
CA ALA A 129 1.86 -6.18 6.75
C ALA A 129 1.11 -4.87 6.49
N ASP A 130 1.10 -4.41 5.24
CA ASP A 130 0.28 -3.30 4.76
C ASP A 130 -0.98 -3.88 4.09
N PRO A 131 -2.17 -3.75 4.69
CA PRO A 131 -3.37 -4.48 4.27
C PRO A 131 -4.05 -3.91 3.02
N PHE A 132 -3.53 -2.81 2.47
CA PHE A 132 -4.15 -2.09 1.37
C PHE A 132 -3.73 -2.62 0.00
N ARG A 133 -4.67 -2.55 -0.95
CA ARG A 133 -4.37 -2.68 -2.37
C ARG A 133 -4.07 -1.30 -2.95
N TYR A 134 -3.01 -1.16 -3.72
CA TYR A 134 -2.57 0.08 -4.34
C TYR A 134 -2.87 0.10 -5.84
N ALA A 135 -3.16 1.29 -6.37
CA ALA A 135 -3.20 1.51 -7.82
C ALA A 135 -1.80 1.26 -8.44
N ASP A 136 -1.78 0.83 -9.69
CA ASP A 136 -0.53 0.67 -10.44
C ASP A 136 0.11 2.03 -10.74
N ASP A 137 -0.71 3.05 -11.00
CA ASP A 137 -0.26 4.39 -11.35
C ASP A 137 -0.15 5.30 -10.13
N GLU A 138 0.90 6.11 -10.11
CA GLU A 138 1.05 7.24 -9.20
C GLU A 138 0.46 8.50 -9.85
N LYS A 139 -0.32 9.23 -9.09
CA LYS A 139 -0.93 10.49 -9.48
C LYS A 139 -0.14 11.65 -8.90
N GLN A 140 -0.17 12.79 -9.59
CA GLN A 140 0.44 14.02 -9.11
C GLN A 140 -0.40 15.24 -9.48
N ALA A 141 -0.31 16.25 -8.62
CA ALA A 141 -0.82 17.58 -8.86
C ALA A 141 0.22 18.61 -8.40
N SER A 142 0.27 19.77 -9.03
CA SER A 142 1.25 20.78 -8.68
C SER A 142 0.68 22.19 -8.85
N ALA A 143 1.23 23.13 -8.08
CA ALA A 143 0.93 24.56 -8.23
C ALA A 143 2.18 25.39 -7.98
N ASP A 144 2.27 26.52 -8.66
CA ASP A 144 3.28 27.53 -8.41
C ASP A 144 2.83 28.41 -7.25
N VAL A 145 3.77 28.73 -6.37
CA VAL A 145 3.54 29.51 -5.15
C VAL A 145 4.37 30.81 -5.23
N GLY A 146 3.72 31.93 -5.09
CA GLY A 146 4.33 33.24 -5.31
C GLY A 146 4.04 34.29 -4.23
N GLY A 147 3.75 33.84 -3.00
CA GLY A 147 3.45 34.74 -1.84
C GLY A 147 1.95 34.79 -1.50
N GLU A 148 1.05 34.67 -2.47
CA GLU A 148 -0.37 34.54 -2.24
C GLU A 148 -0.77 33.08 -1.97
N SER A 149 -1.97 32.86 -1.42
CA SER A 149 -2.50 31.52 -1.22
C SER A 149 -2.84 30.88 -2.56
N THR A 150 -2.37 29.67 -2.79
CA THR A 150 -2.65 28.88 -3.98
C THR A 150 -3.31 27.58 -3.58
N THR A 151 -4.28 27.09 -4.34
CA THR A 151 -5.03 25.89 -4.03
C THR A 151 -4.64 24.73 -4.95
N ILE A 152 -4.41 23.54 -4.37
CA ILE A 152 -4.29 22.27 -5.11
C ILE A 152 -5.49 21.40 -4.76
N ASN A 153 -6.21 20.95 -5.80
CA ASN A 153 -7.29 19.97 -5.68
C ASN A 153 -6.81 18.62 -6.17
N ILE A 154 -7.02 17.56 -5.37
CA ILE A 154 -6.74 16.19 -5.74
C ILE A 154 -7.95 15.30 -5.47
N VAL A 155 -8.01 14.17 -6.15
CA VAL A 155 -9.06 13.17 -5.95
C VAL A 155 -8.43 11.82 -5.63
N ASN A 156 -8.68 11.34 -4.43
CA ASN A 156 -8.38 9.97 -4.02
C ASN A 156 -9.57 9.09 -4.44
N ALA A 157 -9.40 8.29 -5.49
CA ALA A 157 -10.44 7.37 -5.97
C ALA A 157 -10.51 6.07 -5.15
N GLY A 158 -9.63 5.90 -4.17
CA GLY A 158 -9.60 4.74 -3.28
C GLY A 158 -10.67 4.80 -2.18
N SER A 159 -10.76 3.72 -1.41
CA SER A 159 -11.67 3.61 -0.25
C SER A 159 -10.95 3.83 1.09
N ALA A 160 -9.65 4.08 1.08
CA ALA A 160 -8.84 4.31 2.27
C ALA A 160 -8.09 5.64 2.20
N ASP A 161 -7.76 6.18 3.36
CA ASP A 161 -6.91 7.37 3.47
C ASP A 161 -5.55 7.11 2.81
N VAL A 162 -5.05 8.08 2.04
CA VAL A 162 -3.80 7.95 1.29
C VAL A 162 -2.73 8.87 1.87
N PRO A 163 -1.55 8.34 2.21
CA PRO A 163 -0.39 9.19 2.52
C PRO A 163 0.11 9.90 1.27
N LEU A 164 0.70 11.07 1.48
CA LEU A 164 1.17 11.94 0.42
C LEU A 164 2.69 12.01 0.40
N ILE A 165 3.25 12.22 -0.78
CA ILE A 165 4.62 12.71 -0.95
C ILE A 165 4.50 14.15 -1.43
N VAL A 166 5.03 15.09 -0.64
CA VAL A 166 4.98 16.50 -0.96
C VAL A 166 6.40 16.98 -1.24
N GLU A 167 6.60 17.58 -2.39
CA GLU A 167 7.88 18.16 -2.80
C GLU A 167 7.76 19.69 -2.87
N LEU A 168 8.66 20.37 -2.20
CA LEU A 168 8.82 21.81 -2.27
C LEU A 168 10.04 22.11 -3.14
N ILE A 169 9.81 22.72 -4.28
CA ILE A 169 10.83 23.03 -5.29
C ILE A 169 10.97 24.55 -5.37
N PRO A 170 11.94 25.13 -4.69
CA PRO A 170 12.12 26.58 -4.67
C PRO A 170 12.67 27.11 -6.00
N THR A 171 12.21 28.26 -6.44
CA THR A 171 12.85 29.04 -7.50
C THR A 171 13.79 30.12 -6.94
N LYS A 172 13.54 30.51 -5.69
CA LYS A 172 14.38 31.36 -4.81
C LYS A 172 14.36 30.73 -3.42
N THR A 173 14.73 31.46 -2.38
CA THR A 173 14.60 30.99 -1.01
C THR A 173 13.11 30.82 -0.64
N MET A 174 12.72 29.61 -0.22
CA MET A 174 11.37 29.25 0.19
C MET A 174 11.36 28.95 1.70
N ALA A 175 11.60 29.98 2.50
CA ALA A 175 11.92 29.85 3.92
C ALA A 175 10.73 29.38 4.79
N ASP A 176 9.50 29.64 4.37
CA ASP A 176 8.29 29.29 5.12
C ASP A 176 7.18 28.87 4.16
N VAL A 177 6.72 27.64 4.31
CA VAL A 177 5.61 27.07 3.53
C VAL A 177 4.61 26.44 4.47
N THR A 178 3.35 26.83 4.32
CA THR A 178 2.23 26.25 5.07
C THR A 178 1.27 25.60 4.07
N ILE A 179 0.88 24.38 4.37
CA ILE A 179 -0.13 23.62 3.59
C ILE A 179 -1.27 23.26 4.54
N ASN A 180 -2.45 23.72 4.23
CA ASN A 180 -3.66 23.47 4.99
C ASN A 180 -4.59 22.54 4.20
N HIS A 181 -4.98 21.41 4.76
CA HIS A 181 -6.01 20.56 4.21
C HIS A 181 -7.39 21.08 4.67
N THR A 182 -8.10 21.77 3.80
CA THR A 182 -9.31 22.51 4.15
C THR A 182 -10.41 21.63 4.72
N ASP A 183 -10.56 20.41 4.18
CA ASP A 183 -11.62 19.48 4.57
C ASP A 183 -11.43 18.90 6.00
N THR A 184 -10.20 18.85 6.48
CA THR A 184 -9.89 18.30 7.82
C THR A 184 -9.37 19.33 8.81
N GLY A 185 -9.03 20.54 8.35
CA GLY A 185 -8.38 21.58 9.15
C GLY A 185 -6.97 21.24 9.60
N ARG A 186 -6.36 20.16 9.06
CA ARG A 186 -4.97 19.78 9.38
C ARG A 186 -4.00 20.71 8.67
N VAL A 187 -3.00 21.12 9.40
CA VAL A 187 -1.96 22.05 8.90
C VAL A 187 -0.59 21.40 9.02
N MET A 188 0.19 21.54 7.97
CA MET A 188 1.60 21.19 7.92
C MET A 188 2.40 22.44 7.55
N ARG A 189 3.48 22.71 8.26
CA ARG A 189 4.35 23.86 8.01
C ARG A 189 5.81 23.43 7.95
N VAL A 190 6.53 23.98 7.00
CA VAL A 190 7.98 23.84 6.87
C VAL A 190 8.60 25.24 6.98
N ALA A 191 9.45 25.42 7.99
CA ALA A 191 10.22 26.65 8.22
C ALA A 191 11.71 26.34 8.04
N ASP A 192 12.22 26.40 6.79
CA ASP A 192 13.59 26.05 6.45
C ASP A 192 14.27 27.21 5.65
N THR A 193 15.06 28.01 6.33
CA THR A 193 15.80 29.13 5.72
C THR A 193 16.87 28.67 4.73
N LEU A 194 17.24 27.38 4.76
CA LEU A 194 18.23 26.78 3.86
C LEU A 194 17.60 26.20 2.60
N LEU A 195 16.27 26.21 2.50
CA LEU A 195 15.57 25.74 1.30
C LEU A 195 15.64 26.78 0.18
N THR A 196 16.66 26.66 -0.63
CA THR A 196 16.98 27.57 -1.75
C THR A 196 17.30 26.75 -2.99
N ALA A 197 16.92 27.24 -4.18
CA ALA A 197 17.25 26.56 -5.43
C ALA A 197 18.76 26.28 -5.53
N PRO A 198 19.18 25.10 -6.02
CA PRO A 198 18.38 24.04 -6.62
C PRO A 198 17.88 22.95 -5.64
N ALA A 199 18.05 23.12 -4.32
CA ALA A 199 17.65 22.11 -3.34
C ALA A 199 16.14 21.81 -3.39
N VAL A 200 15.76 20.57 -3.19
CA VAL A 200 14.36 20.12 -3.10
C VAL A 200 14.09 19.57 -1.70
N LEU A 201 12.97 19.98 -1.09
CA LEU A 201 12.54 19.40 0.17
C LEU A 201 11.39 18.43 -0.08
N THR A 202 11.58 17.18 0.36
CA THR A 202 10.61 16.09 0.21
C THR A 202 10.06 15.68 1.57
N ILE A 203 8.73 15.64 1.68
CA ILE A 203 7.99 15.17 2.84
C ILE A 203 7.28 13.88 2.46
N ASP A 204 7.68 12.78 3.06
CA ASP A 204 6.96 11.50 2.97
C ASP A 204 6.08 11.33 4.20
N THR A 205 4.78 11.48 4.02
CA THR A 205 3.83 11.42 5.14
C THR A 205 3.57 10.00 5.63
N LYS A 206 3.89 8.96 4.81
CA LYS A 206 3.81 7.56 5.23
C LYS A 206 5.00 7.21 6.12
N ALA A 207 6.19 7.57 5.72
CA ALA A 207 7.41 7.31 6.47
C ALA A 207 7.60 8.29 7.65
N GLY A 208 6.87 9.41 7.68
CA GLY A 208 7.05 10.46 8.68
C GLY A 208 8.40 11.16 8.54
N THR A 209 8.92 11.32 7.31
CA THR A 209 10.23 11.89 7.07
C THR A 209 10.16 13.20 6.31
N VAL A 210 11.06 14.11 6.64
CA VAL A 210 11.27 15.38 5.93
C VAL A 210 12.74 15.47 5.56
N ARG A 211 13.02 15.59 4.28
CA ARG A 211 14.39 15.63 3.76
C ARG A 211 14.57 16.80 2.80
N ARG A 212 15.68 17.53 2.96
CA ARG A 212 16.17 18.46 1.95
C ARG A 212 17.31 17.74 1.21
N ASP A 213 17.05 17.35 -0.01
CA ASP A 213 17.89 16.43 -0.78
C ASP A 213 18.19 15.15 0.05
N ALA A 214 19.47 14.88 0.35
CA ALA A 214 19.87 13.75 1.19
C ALA A 214 19.83 14.03 2.69
N ASN A 215 19.67 15.31 3.12
CA ASN A 215 19.80 15.72 4.51
C ASN A 215 18.46 15.62 5.24
N ASN A 216 18.49 15.17 6.49
CA ASN A 216 17.32 15.20 7.36
C ASN A 216 16.96 16.64 7.73
N ALA A 217 15.73 17.05 7.43
CA ALA A 217 15.21 18.38 7.71
C ALA A 217 13.96 18.35 8.63
N ILE A 218 13.77 17.27 9.39
CA ILE A 218 12.58 17.09 10.26
C ILE A 218 12.44 18.23 11.29
N ASN A 219 13.52 18.84 11.71
CA ASN A 219 13.51 19.97 12.66
C ASN A 219 12.88 21.24 12.07
N ALA A 220 12.80 21.35 10.74
CA ALA A 220 12.12 22.45 10.06
C ALA A 220 10.62 22.23 9.93
N PHE A 221 10.14 21.04 10.24
CA PHE A 221 8.74 20.64 10.13
C PHE A 221 7.98 20.91 11.43
N SER A 222 6.73 21.37 11.29
CA SER A 222 5.79 21.49 12.40
C SER A 222 4.35 21.22 11.93
N GLY A 223 3.48 20.81 12.87
CA GLY A 223 2.10 20.48 12.59
C GLY A 223 1.87 18.98 12.38
N GLN A 224 1.01 18.61 11.43
CA GLN A 224 0.59 17.22 11.21
C GLN A 224 0.92 16.79 9.78
N PHE A 225 1.36 15.55 9.60
CA PHE A 225 1.48 14.96 8.27
C PHE A 225 0.10 14.85 7.62
N LEU A 226 -0.02 15.41 6.42
CA LEU A 226 -1.27 15.45 5.68
C LEU A 226 -1.53 14.12 4.97
N ILE A 227 -2.79 13.79 4.82
CA ILE A 227 -3.30 12.61 4.11
C ILE A 227 -4.43 13.05 3.19
N ALA A 228 -4.67 12.30 2.11
CA ALA A 228 -5.86 12.46 1.30
C ALA A 228 -6.96 11.49 1.75
N LYS A 229 -8.12 12.03 2.10
CA LYS A 229 -9.33 11.25 2.40
C LYS A 229 -9.90 10.65 1.11
N PRO A 230 -10.70 9.58 1.15
CA PRO A 230 -11.48 9.13 0.00
C PRO A 230 -12.32 10.27 -0.59
N GLY A 231 -12.28 10.42 -1.90
CA GLY A 231 -12.97 11.48 -2.63
C GLY A 231 -12.12 12.72 -2.91
N PRO A 232 -12.75 13.89 -3.15
CA PRO A 232 -12.05 15.15 -3.39
C PRO A 232 -11.39 15.66 -2.12
N ASN A 233 -10.20 16.28 -2.27
CA ASN A 233 -9.45 16.92 -1.20
C ASN A 233 -8.86 18.24 -1.69
N THR A 234 -8.92 19.26 -0.88
CA THR A 234 -8.46 20.61 -1.19
C THR A 234 -7.33 21.01 -0.24
N TYR A 235 -6.23 21.46 -0.80
CA TYR A 235 -5.04 21.94 -0.05
C TYR A 235 -4.76 23.38 -0.39
N ASP A 236 -4.85 24.26 0.61
CA ASP A 236 -4.44 25.66 0.51
C ASP A 236 -3.00 25.80 0.90
N ILE A 237 -2.20 26.37 0.01
CA ILE A 237 -0.76 26.49 0.14
C ILE A 237 -0.39 27.96 0.22
N LYS A 238 0.37 28.31 1.25
CA LYS A 238 1.00 29.62 1.38
C LYS A 238 2.51 29.46 1.45
N GLY A 239 3.23 30.22 0.66
CA GLY A 239 4.68 30.17 0.63
C GLY A 239 5.22 31.15 -0.40
N SER A 240 6.52 31.36 -0.39
CA SER A 240 7.21 32.24 -1.33
C SER A 240 7.82 31.43 -2.48
N ALA A 241 7.82 32.02 -3.66
CA ALA A 241 8.60 31.73 -4.87
C ALA A 241 9.09 30.28 -5.07
N GLY A 242 8.21 29.41 -5.56
CA GLY A 242 8.55 28.04 -5.91
C GLY A 242 7.37 27.28 -6.44
N LYS A 243 7.54 25.96 -6.54
CA LYS A 243 6.51 25.02 -6.95
C LYS A 243 6.30 23.98 -5.86
N VAL A 244 5.05 23.66 -5.59
CA VAL A 244 4.66 22.55 -4.71
C VAL A 244 4.08 21.43 -5.57
N VAL A 245 4.57 20.22 -5.39
CA VAL A 245 4.09 19.00 -6.06
C VAL A 245 3.58 18.06 -4.99
N ILE A 246 2.36 17.58 -5.15
CA ILE A 246 1.76 16.56 -4.30
C ILE A 246 1.62 15.30 -5.14
N ARG A 247 2.21 14.19 -4.67
CA ARG A 247 2.08 12.88 -5.30
C ARG A 247 1.35 11.93 -4.36
N TRP A 248 0.51 11.10 -4.93
CA TRP A 248 -0.23 10.09 -4.18
C TRP A 248 -0.53 8.87 -5.06
N ARG A 249 -0.88 7.79 -4.40
CA ARG A 249 -1.30 6.56 -5.06
C ARG A 249 -2.56 6.06 -4.38
N ASP A 250 -3.65 5.99 -5.13
CA ASP A 250 -4.93 5.53 -4.59
C ASP A 250 -4.78 4.16 -3.95
N ARG A 251 -5.51 3.92 -2.86
CA ARG A 251 -5.51 2.62 -2.19
C ARG A 251 -6.89 2.24 -1.69
N TRP A 252 -7.12 0.94 -1.64
CA TRP A 252 -8.39 0.34 -1.26
C TRP A 252 -8.21 -0.60 -0.08
N LEU A 253 -9.31 -0.74 0.69
CA LEU A 253 -9.39 -1.64 1.83
C LEU A 253 -9.43 -3.12 1.40
N ALA A 254 -9.92 -3.40 0.20
CA ALA A 254 -10.10 -4.76 -0.34
C ALA A 254 -9.55 -4.90 -1.74
#